data_766a6c24ceb2e83077de87120a4cde5e
#
_entry.id   766a6c24ceb2e83077de87120a4cde5e
#
_cell.length_a   1.000
_cell.length_b   1.000
_cell.length_c   1.000
_cell.angle_alpha   90.00
_cell.angle_beta   90.00
_cell.angle_gamma   90.00
#
_symmetry.space_group_name_H-M   'P 1'
#
loop_
_entity.id
_entity.type
_entity.pdbx_description
1 polymer ?
#
loop_
_entity_poly.entity_id
_entity_poly.type
_entity_poly.pdbx_seq_one_letter_code
_entity_poly.pdbx_strand_id
1 'polypeptide(L)'
;MSNKVVKFGGSSLADANQFKKVAAIIKSDDKRRYVVPSAPGKRFSDDIKVTDMLYKCCELASSGMDFSKDFAASRGEYLNGKVLAKYLDFTFVDAADVIIFDTKGSLLLDDTVKAVRDKLKGLDNAVIPGFYGRTTEGFIKTFSRGGSDVTGSIIANAVKADIYENWTDVSGFLVADPRIVDKPDVIEVITYRELRELAYMGASVLHEDAIFPVRSAGIPINIRNTNAPEDAGTMIVSDDYNFSRESLSHTITGIAGKKGFSTINIEKAMMNNEAGFGMKVLKVLYDNGLSFEHMPSGIDTMSITLSTEKLDAVRDKVLADLRKAVAPDHLEIEDGIALLAVVGRRMKNTRGTVARIFASMAHARINVKMIDQGSSELNVIIGVSENDLPEAIRRIYDMFINSEKQ
;
A
#
# COMPACT_ATOMS: atom_id res chain seq x y z
N MET A 1 -24.09 17.39 9.49
CA MET A 1 -23.94 17.70 8.05
C MET A 1 -22.98 16.71 7.46
N SER A 2 -23.31 16.17 6.29
CA SER A 2 -22.39 15.27 5.55
C SER A 2 -21.15 16.05 5.14
N ASN A 3 -19.95 15.49 5.35
CA ASN A 3 -18.70 16.12 4.95
C ASN A 3 -17.73 15.11 4.33
N LYS A 4 -16.95 15.59 3.37
CA LYS A 4 -15.90 14.85 2.71
C LYS A 4 -14.55 15.52 2.95
N VAL A 5 -13.54 14.69 3.18
CA VAL A 5 -12.15 15.12 3.11
C VAL A 5 -11.58 14.67 1.78
N VAL A 6 -10.93 15.57 1.07
CA VAL A 6 -10.34 15.30 -0.24
C VAL A 6 -8.85 15.59 -0.23
N LYS A 7 -8.05 14.60 -0.60
CA LYS A 7 -6.60 14.77 -0.76
C LYS A 7 -6.26 14.73 -2.24
N PHE A 8 -5.38 15.61 -2.68
CA PHE A 8 -4.86 15.64 -4.04
C PHE A 8 -3.36 15.34 -4.06
N GLY A 9 -2.98 14.32 -4.84
CA GLY A 9 -1.59 13.95 -5.05
C GLY A 9 -0.81 15.00 -5.84
N GLY A 10 0.52 14.88 -5.86
CA GLY A 10 1.38 15.85 -6.53
C GLY A 10 1.12 15.94 -8.04
N SER A 11 0.86 14.84 -8.72
CA SER A 11 0.48 14.79 -10.14
C SER A 11 -0.80 15.60 -10.44
N SER A 12 -1.73 15.60 -9.50
CA SER A 12 -2.98 16.39 -9.57
C SER A 12 -2.79 17.89 -9.37
N LEU A 13 -1.61 18.33 -8.93
CA LEU A 13 -1.29 19.72 -8.60
C LEU A 13 0.03 20.19 -9.28
N ALA A 14 0.42 19.54 -10.38
CA ALA A 14 1.69 19.77 -11.04
C ALA A 14 1.77 21.10 -11.79
N ASP A 15 0.65 21.61 -12.29
CA ASP A 15 0.57 22.83 -13.09
C ASP A 15 -0.78 23.55 -12.96
N ALA A 16 -0.92 24.70 -13.63
CA ALA A 16 -2.13 25.53 -13.59
C ALA A 16 -3.37 24.82 -14.16
N ASN A 17 -3.22 23.91 -15.15
CA ASN A 17 -4.35 23.18 -15.71
C ASN A 17 -4.87 22.15 -14.73
N GLN A 18 -3.96 21.46 -14.03
CA GLN A 18 -4.31 20.53 -12.96
C GLN A 18 -5.01 21.27 -11.80
N PHE A 19 -4.54 22.46 -11.42
CA PHE A 19 -5.22 23.30 -10.42
C PHE A 19 -6.67 23.62 -10.82
N LYS A 20 -6.93 23.95 -12.09
CA LYS A 20 -8.30 24.19 -12.59
C LYS A 20 -9.18 22.95 -12.46
N LYS A 21 -8.66 21.75 -12.82
CA LYS A 21 -9.38 20.49 -12.66
C LYS A 21 -9.69 20.22 -11.17
N VAL A 22 -8.70 20.35 -10.29
CA VAL A 22 -8.88 20.19 -8.85
C VAL A 22 -9.95 21.13 -8.31
N ALA A 23 -9.92 22.40 -8.68
CA ALA A 23 -10.94 23.35 -8.26
C ALA A 23 -12.33 23.02 -8.79
N ALA A 24 -12.44 22.55 -10.04
CA ALA A 24 -13.72 22.09 -10.61
C ALA A 24 -14.27 20.87 -9.84
N ILE A 25 -13.40 19.90 -9.52
CA ILE A 25 -13.76 18.74 -8.71
C ILE A 25 -14.26 19.18 -7.33
N ILE A 26 -13.54 20.05 -6.62
CA ILE A 26 -13.93 20.51 -5.29
C ILE A 26 -15.29 21.23 -5.34
N LYS A 27 -15.46 22.15 -6.31
CA LYS A 27 -16.69 22.94 -6.47
C LYS A 27 -17.88 22.15 -6.98
N SER A 28 -17.70 20.96 -7.55
CA SER A 28 -18.80 20.11 -8.03
C SER A 28 -19.56 19.40 -6.88
N ASP A 29 -19.05 19.44 -5.66
CA ASP A 29 -19.67 18.83 -4.49
C ASP A 29 -19.36 19.69 -3.23
N ASP A 30 -20.35 20.36 -2.70
CA ASP A 30 -20.27 21.26 -1.52
C ASP A 30 -19.91 20.52 -0.22
N LYS A 31 -19.99 19.19 -0.22
CA LYS A 31 -19.53 18.34 0.89
C LYS A 31 -18.01 18.20 0.97
N ARG A 32 -17.26 18.55 -0.11
CA ARG A 32 -15.79 18.54 -0.17
C ARG A 32 -15.19 19.74 0.56
N ARG A 33 -15.35 19.74 1.86
CA ARG A 33 -15.07 20.89 2.73
C ARG A 33 -13.61 21.01 3.17
N TYR A 34 -12.93 19.89 3.33
CA TYR A 34 -11.56 19.85 3.84
C TYR A 34 -10.63 19.27 2.78
N VAL A 35 -9.68 20.08 2.35
CA VAL A 35 -8.78 19.79 1.22
C VAL A 35 -7.35 19.63 1.70
N VAL A 36 -6.71 18.50 1.34
CA VAL A 36 -5.32 18.20 1.69
C VAL A 36 -4.47 18.13 0.42
N PRO A 37 -3.77 19.20 0.04
CA PRO A 37 -2.86 19.17 -1.10
C PRO A 37 -1.49 18.61 -0.74
N SER A 38 -0.90 17.88 -1.69
CA SER A 38 0.53 17.58 -1.72
C SER A 38 1.33 18.72 -2.34
N ALA A 39 2.66 18.67 -2.26
CA ALA A 39 3.54 19.52 -3.08
C ALA A 39 3.26 19.28 -4.57
N PRO A 40 3.57 20.26 -5.46
CA PRO A 40 3.48 20.06 -6.90
C PRO A 40 4.32 18.87 -7.35
N GLY A 41 3.73 17.97 -8.13
CA GLY A 41 4.42 16.81 -8.70
C GLY A 41 5.22 17.16 -9.95
N LYS A 42 5.65 16.13 -10.66
CA LYS A 42 6.31 16.27 -11.95
C LYS A 42 5.31 16.78 -13.00
N ARG A 43 5.75 17.74 -13.83
CA ARG A 43 4.99 18.26 -14.98
C ARG A 43 5.13 17.38 -16.22
N PHE A 44 6.27 16.66 -16.31
CA PHE A 44 6.61 15.71 -17.39
C PHE A 44 7.56 14.62 -16.84
N SER A 45 7.80 13.56 -17.60
CA SER A 45 8.53 12.37 -17.14
C SER A 45 9.91 12.66 -16.52
N ASP A 46 10.66 13.58 -17.13
CA ASP A 46 12.04 13.92 -16.74
C ASP A 46 12.14 15.07 -15.74
N ASP A 47 10.98 15.60 -15.29
CA ASP A 47 10.93 16.68 -14.30
C ASP A 47 11.35 16.19 -12.90
N ILE A 48 11.84 17.10 -12.07
CA ILE A 48 12.21 16.81 -10.69
C ILE A 48 11.06 17.24 -9.78
N LYS A 49 10.67 16.39 -8.84
CA LYS A 49 9.67 16.75 -7.84
C LYS A 49 10.16 17.95 -7.00
N VAL A 50 9.24 18.85 -6.68
CA VAL A 50 9.56 20.03 -5.85
C VAL A 50 10.19 19.64 -4.51
N THR A 51 9.69 18.59 -3.88
CA THR A 51 10.26 18.05 -2.62
C THR A 51 11.71 17.60 -2.78
N ASP A 52 12.04 16.91 -3.91
CA ASP A 52 13.40 16.45 -4.19
C ASP A 52 14.36 17.63 -4.46
N MET A 53 13.88 18.70 -5.13
CA MET A 53 14.65 19.93 -5.29
C MET A 53 14.93 20.61 -3.96
N LEU A 54 13.94 20.67 -3.06
CA LEU A 54 14.10 21.26 -1.73
C LEU A 54 15.10 20.46 -0.88
N TYR A 55 15.12 19.13 -0.96
CA TYR A 55 16.14 18.31 -0.31
C TYR A 55 17.56 18.63 -0.86
N LYS A 56 17.72 18.72 -2.18
CA LYS A 56 19.01 19.08 -2.79
C LYS A 56 19.47 20.50 -2.36
N CYS A 57 18.56 21.47 -2.32
CA CYS A 57 18.89 22.80 -1.82
C CYS A 57 19.39 22.75 -0.38
N CYS A 58 18.75 21.95 0.48
CA CYS A 58 19.16 21.77 1.86
C CYS A 58 20.55 21.13 1.98
N GLU A 59 20.87 20.13 1.15
CA GLU A 59 22.18 19.49 1.11
C GLU A 59 23.29 20.43 0.67
N LEU A 60 23.03 21.32 -0.30
CA LEU A 60 23.98 22.33 -0.76
C LEU A 60 24.17 23.45 0.26
N ALA A 61 23.14 23.80 1.04
CA ALA A 61 23.18 24.86 2.05
C ALA A 61 23.76 24.40 3.41
N SER A 62 23.96 23.10 3.61
CA SER A 62 24.31 22.49 4.91
C SER A 62 25.71 22.80 5.45
N SER A 63 26.47 23.72 4.84
CA SER A 63 27.75 24.20 5.37
C SER A 63 27.57 25.31 6.43
N GLY A 64 26.66 25.15 7.40
CA GLY A 64 26.63 26.01 8.59
C GLY A 64 25.34 26.69 8.97
N MET A 65 24.19 26.32 8.40
CA MET A 65 22.88 26.80 8.85
C MET A 65 22.06 25.70 9.55
N ASP A 66 21.36 26.06 10.61
CA ASP A 66 20.35 25.26 11.34
C ASP A 66 19.08 25.01 10.47
N PHE A 67 19.25 24.57 9.23
CA PHE A 67 18.14 24.28 8.34
C PHE A 67 17.82 22.80 8.39
N SER A 68 16.74 22.43 9.09
CA SER A 68 16.33 21.03 9.12
C SER A 68 15.81 20.59 7.74
N LYS A 69 16.18 19.39 7.29
CA LYS A 69 15.65 18.79 6.06
C LYS A 69 14.11 18.74 6.06
N ASP A 70 13.53 18.48 7.21
CA ASP A 70 12.07 18.43 7.39
C ASP A 70 11.42 19.80 7.12
N PHE A 71 12.04 20.89 7.60
CA PHE A 71 11.55 22.24 7.32
C PHE A 71 11.60 22.55 5.82
N ALA A 72 12.72 22.31 5.16
CA ALA A 72 12.86 22.57 3.73
C ALA A 72 11.84 21.76 2.91
N ALA A 73 11.73 20.46 3.16
CA ALA A 73 10.81 19.57 2.44
C ALA A 73 9.34 20.01 2.60
N SER A 74 8.94 20.44 3.82
CA SER A 74 7.56 20.87 4.10
C SER A 74 7.11 22.09 3.31
N ARG A 75 8.06 22.90 2.80
CA ARG A 75 7.72 24.17 2.12
C ARG A 75 7.01 23.98 0.79
N GLY A 76 7.20 22.82 0.13
CA GLY A 76 6.46 22.47 -1.08
C GLY A 76 4.94 22.42 -0.82
N GLU A 77 4.52 21.63 0.16
CA GLU A 77 3.13 21.50 0.57
C GLU A 77 2.57 22.79 1.17
N TYR A 78 3.35 23.46 2.02
CA TYR A 78 2.95 24.71 2.65
C TYR A 78 2.59 25.79 1.63
N LEU A 79 3.49 26.06 0.66
CA LEU A 79 3.26 27.07 -0.36
C LEU A 79 2.13 26.68 -1.30
N ASN A 80 2.09 25.42 -1.72
CA ASN A 80 1.04 24.90 -2.58
C ASN A 80 -0.35 24.97 -1.90
N GLY A 81 -0.39 24.67 -0.61
CA GLY A 81 -1.61 24.81 0.21
C GLY A 81 -2.10 26.24 0.29
N LYS A 82 -1.20 27.22 0.48
CA LYS A 82 -1.56 28.64 0.46
C LYS A 82 -2.11 29.10 -0.88
N VAL A 83 -1.48 28.69 -1.98
CA VAL A 83 -1.96 29.02 -3.34
C VAL A 83 -3.34 28.43 -3.56
N LEU A 84 -3.55 27.16 -3.22
CA LEU A 84 -4.83 26.48 -3.39
C LEU A 84 -5.93 27.10 -2.52
N ALA A 85 -5.63 27.41 -1.26
CA ALA A 85 -6.57 28.08 -0.35
C ALA A 85 -7.06 29.42 -0.91
N LYS A 86 -6.12 30.23 -1.42
CA LYS A 86 -6.45 31.51 -2.05
C LYS A 86 -7.26 31.34 -3.33
N TYR A 87 -6.94 30.32 -4.14
CA TYR A 87 -7.65 30.06 -5.40
C TYR A 87 -9.09 29.57 -5.18
N LEU A 88 -9.32 28.82 -4.10
CA LEU A 88 -10.65 28.30 -3.73
C LEU A 88 -11.47 29.27 -2.89
N ASP A 89 -10.84 30.31 -2.33
CA ASP A 89 -11.39 31.17 -1.26
C ASP A 89 -11.74 30.37 0.02
N PHE A 90 -10.87 29.43 0.37
CA PHE A 90 -10.97 28.59 1.57
C PHE A 90 -10.00 29.07 2.65
N THR A 91 -10.31 28.78 3.91
CA THR A 91 -9.42 29.07 5.04
C THR A 91 -8.16 28.22 4.95
N PHE A 92 -6.97 28.86 4.99
CA PHE A 92 -5.71 28.13 5.12
C PHE A 92 -5.47 27.79 6.59
N VAL A 93 -5.19 26.50 6.88
CA VAL A 93 -4.78 26.01 8.20
C VAL A 93 -3.41 25.36 8.06
N ASP A 94 -2.40 25.90 8.75
CA ASP A 94 -1.06 25.31 8.72
C ASP A 94 -1.08 23.93 9.38
N ALA A 95 -0.52 22.92 8.71
CA ALA A 95 -0.41 21.59 9.28
C ALA A 95 0.41 21.57 10.59
N ALA A 96 1.39 22.45 10.72
CA ALA A 96 2.17 22.61 11.95
C ALA A 96 1.32 23.05 13.17
N ASP A 97 0.15 23.67 12.95
CA ASP A 97 -0.76 24.04 14.05
C ASP A 97 -1.52 22.84 14.61
N VAL A 98 -1.70 21.77 13.81
CA VAL A 98 -2.68 20.72 14.09
C VAL A 98 -2.12 19.29 14.06
N ILE A 99 -1.00 19.01 13.37
CA ILE A 99 -0.34 17.70 13.32
C ILE A 99 0.81 17.70 14.31
N ILE A 100 0.77 16.81 15.30
CA ILE A 100 1.68 16.82 16.46
C ILE A 100 2.48 15.52 16.51
N PHE A 101 3.80 15.66 16.60
CA PHE A 101 4.75 14.56 16.80
C PHE A 101 5.37 14.65 18.18
N ASP A 102 5.80 13.52 18.73
CA ASP A 102 6.66 13.50 19.92
C ASP A 102 8.10 13.95 19.58
N THR A 103 8.95 14.02 20.57
CA THR A 103 10.37 14.40 20.43
C THR A 103 11.20 13.39 19.62
N LYS A 104 10.70 12.15 19.45
CA LYS A 104 11.32 11.10 18.63
C LYS A 104 10.80 11.08 17.19
N GLY A 105 9.81 11.91 16.86
CA GLY A 105 9.19 11.99 15.55
C GLY A 105 8.06 10.98 15.32
N SER A 106 7.50 10.39 16.38
CA SER A 106 6.30 9.54 16.29
C SER A 106 5.04 10.41 16.37
N LEU A 107 4.04 10.12 15.55
CA LEU A 107 2.76 10.83 15.54
C LEU A 107 1.99 10.62 16.86
N LEU A 108 1.59 11.72 17.49
CA LEU A 108 0.67 11.73 18.62
C LEU A 108 -0.77 11.83 18.10
N LEU A 109 -1.36 10.69 17.74
CA LEU A 109 -2.63 10.65 16.98
C LEU A 109 -3.78 11.30 17.75
N ASP A 110 -3.96 11.00 19.03
CA ASP A 110 -5.07 11.52 19.83
C ASP A 110 -4.98 13.04 20.02
N ASP A 111 -3.78 13.55 20.32
CA ASP A 111 -3.54 14.98 20.45
C ASP A 111 -3.76 15.70 19.11
N THR A 112 -3.31 15.09 18.02
CA THR A 112 -3.51 15.58 16.66
C THR A 112 -4.98 15.63 16.30
N VAL A 113 -5.73 14.55 16.51
CA VAL A 113 -7.19 14.49 16.23
C VAL A 113 -7.93 15.56 17.02
N LYS A 114 -7.56 15.78 18.28
CA LYS A 114 -8.14 16.85 19.11
C LYS A 114 -7.80 18.24 18.56
N ALA A 115 -6.52 18.51 18.27
CA ALA A 115 -6.07 19.79 17.73
C ALA A 115 -6.74 20.13 16.39
N VAL A 116 -6.85 19.15 15.48
CA VAL A 116 -7.57 19.30 14.21
C VAL A 116 -9.03 19.65 14.44
N ARG A 117 -9.73 18.91 15.32
CA ARG A 117 -11.14 19.15 15.62
C ARG A 117 -11.38 20.53 16.19
N ASP A 118 -10.55 20.95 17.14
CA ASP A 118 -10.67 22.27 17.78
C ASP A 118 -10.39 23.39 16.77
N LYS A 119 -9.39 23.23 15.92
CA LYS A 119 -9.02 24.24 14.91
C LYS A 119 -10.04 24.38 13.78
N LEU A 120 -10.64 23.26 13.35
CA LEU A 120 -11.62 23.27 12.25
C LEU A 120 -13.06 23.58 12.73
N LYS A 121 -13.28 23.66 14.03
CA LYS A 121 -14.59 24.01 14.59
C LYS A 121 -15.04 25.38 14.13
N GLY A 122 -16.20 25.44 13.48
CA GLY A 122 -16.79 26.69 12.98
C GLY A 122 -16.24 27.16 11.63
N LEU A 123 -15.31 26.42 11.02
CA LEU A 123 -14.87 26.67 9.64
C LEU A 123 -15.79 25.91 8.67
N ASP A 124 -16.30 26.61 7.66
CA ASP A 124 -17.07 25.98 6.60
C ASP A 124 -16.18 25.17 5.68
N ASN A 125 -15.03 25.70 5.31
CA ASN A 125 -14.08 25.08 4.40
C ASN A 125 -12.65 25.36 4.84
N ALA A 126 -11.73 24.42 4.64
CA ALA A 126 -10.32 24.62 4.94
C ALA A 126 -9.40 23.86 3.97
N VAL A 127 -8.21 24.43 3.72
CA VAL A 127 -7.08 23.76 3.07
C VAL A 127 -6.00 23.54 4.11
N ILE A 128 -5.62 22.29 4.31
CA ILE A 128 -4.60 21.86 5.28
C ILE A 128 -3.48 21.18 4.47
N PRO A 129 -2.27 21.74 4.37
CA PRO A 129 -1.17 21.09 3.66
C PRO A 129 -0.88 19.71 4.21
N GLY A 130 -0.59 18.73 3.32
CA GLY A 130 -0.21 17.39 3.74
C GLY A 130 1.25 17.29 4.17
N PHE A 131 1.71 16.06 4.54
CA PHE A 131 3.08 15.63 4.67
C PHE A 131 3.83 16.06 5.95
N TYR A 132 3.49 17.12 6.64
CA TYR A 132 4.23 17.60 7.79
C TYR A 132 3.33 18.02 8.97
N GLY A 133 3.97 18.23 10.11
CA GLY A 133 3.43 18.82 11.32
C GLY A 133 4.57 19.40 12.16
N ARG A 134 4.39 19.46 13.47
CA ARG A 134 5.44 19.92 14.41
C ARG A 134 5.63 18.93 15.56
N THR A 135 6.82 18.91 16.09
CA THR A 135 7.10 18.20 17.37
C THR A 135 6.53 18.99 18.55
N THR A 136 6.43 18.36 19.71
CA THR A 136 6.06 19.01 20.97
C THR A 136 7.01 20.16 21.36
N GLU A 137 8.23 20.17 20.82
CA GLU A 137 9.23 21.24 21.01
C GLU A 137 9.08 22.38 19.97
N GLY A 138 8.17 22.25 19.00
CA GLY A 138 7.88 23.28 17.99
C GLY A 138 8.67 23.15 16.68
N PHE A 139 9.52 22.14 16.53
CA PHE A 139 10.27 21.91 15.29
C PHE A 139 9.38 21.25 14.22
N ILE A 140 9.56 21.65 12.96
CA ILE A 140 8.87 20.99 11.84
C ILE A 140 9.37 19.55 11.69
N LYS A 141 8.41 18.63 11.52
CA LYS A 141 8.64 17.21 11.29
C LYS A 141 7.81 16.74 10.11
N THR A 142 8.42 15.96 9.19
CA THR A 142 7.74 15.34 8.05
C THR A 142 7.46 13.87 8.31
N PHE A 143 6.39 13.35 7.69
CA PHE A 143 6.17 11.90 7.63
C PHE A 143 7.20 11.24 6.71
N SER A 144 7.51 9.98 6.95
CA SER A 144 8.54 9.23 6.19
C SER A 144 8.14 8.96 4.75
N ARG A 145 6.90 8.51 4.52
CA ARG A 145 6.31 8.21 3.19
C ARG A 145 4.80 8.43 3.21
N GLY A 146 4.22 8.73 2.03
CA GLY A 146 2.77 8.88 1.89
C GLY A 146 2.17 9.94 2.80
N GLY A 147 2.95 10.91 3.27
CA GLY A 147 2.56 11.81 4.36
C GLY A 147 1.33 12.65 4.08
N SER A 148 1.07 13.03 2.83
CA SER A 148 -0.17 13.72 2.49
C SER A 148 -1.38 12.81 2.57
N ASP A 149 -1.23 11.50 2.27
CA ASP A 149 -2.29 10.49 2.44
C ASP A 149 -2.59 10.27 3.91
N VAL A 150 -1.53 10.19 4.76
CA VAL A 150 -1.65 10.11 6.22
C VAL A 150 -2.36 11.35 6.77
N THR A 151 -1.97 12.55 6.34
CA THR A 151 -2.61 13.80 6.77
C THR A 151 -4.10 13.80 6.40
N GLY A 152 -4.46 13.44 5.15
CA GLY A 152 -5.86 13.34 4.72
C GLY A 152 -6.68 12.36 5.57
N SER A 153 -6.10 11.22 5.88
CA SER A 153 -6.69 10.19 6.74
C SER A 153 -6.92 10.69 8.17
N ILE A 154 -5.95 11.38 8.76
CA ILE A 154 -6.07 11.99 10.09
C ILE A 154 -7.17 13.06 10.12
N ILE A 155 -7.20 13.96 9.13
CA ILE A 155 -8.23 14.99 9.02
C ILE A 155 -9.62 14.33 8.90
N ALA A 156 -9.76 13.29 8.06
CA ALA A 156 -11.02 12.57 7.90
C ALA A 156 -11.51 11.97 9.22
N ASN A 157 -10.60 11.34 9.98
CA ASN A 157 -10.92 10.82 11.32
C ASN A 157 -11.37 11.95 12.28
N ALA A 158 -10.61 13.04 12.33
CA ALA A 158 -10.87 14.14 13.27
C ALA A 158 -12.22 14.82 13.03
N VAL A 159 -12.62 15.02 11.77
CA VAL A 159 -13.91 15.64 11.41
C VAL A 159 -15.05 14.61 11.28
N LYS A 160 -14.77 13.32 11.51
CA LYS A 160 -15.72 12.22 11.30
C LYS A 160 -16.34 12.29 9.91
N ALA A 161 -15.49 12.32 8.89
CA ALA A 161 -15.94 12.40 7.51
C ALA A 161 -16.76 11.18 7.10
N ASP A 162 -17.75 11.36 6.22
CA ASP A 162 -18.52 10.24 5.66
C ASP A 162 -17.68 9.42 4.68
N ILE A 163 -16.71 10.09 4.03
CA ILE A 163 -15.78 9.48 3.08
C ILE A 163 -14.49 10.29 3.00
N TYR A 164 -13.37 9.59 2.81
CA TYR A 164 -12.08 10.16 2.45
C TYR A 164 -11.80 9.89 0.98
N GLU A 165 -11.84 10.92 0.13
CA GLU A 165 -11.52 10.82 -1.29
C GLU A 165 -10.02 11.08 -1.49
N ASN A 166 -9.29 10.10 -2.05
CA ASN A 166 -7.89 10.23 -2.44
C ASN A 166 -7.80 10.36 -3.97
N TRP A 167 -7.54 11.57 -4.44
CA TRP A 167 -7.44 11.91 -5.84
C TRP A 167 -5.99 11.80 -6.34
N THR A 168 -5.80 10.99 -7.36
CA THR A 168 -4.50 10.66 -7.97
C THR A 168 -4.62 10.67 -9.51
N ASP A 169 -3.69 10.04 -10.22
CA ASP A 169 -3.66 9.93 -11.68
C ASP A 169 -4.15 8.58 -12.20
N VAL A 170 -4.68 7.72 -11.33
CA VAL A 170 -5.27 6.42 -11.70
C VAL A 170 -6.72 6.31 -11.26
N SER A 171 -7.55 5.60 -12.04
CA SER A 171 -8.99 5.44 -11.79
C SER A 171 -9.33 4.32 -10.79
N GLY A 172 -8.49 4.11 -9.78
CA GLY A 172 -8.67 3.08 -8.76
C GLY A 172 -7.65 1.94 -8.87
N PHE A 173 -7.93 0.85 -8.16
CA PHE A 173 -7.13 -0.38 -8.21
C PHE A 173 -7.60 -1.25 -9.37
N LEU A 174 -6.65 -1.88 -10.04
CA LEU A 174 -6.91 -2.83 -11.12
C LEU A 174 -6.87 -4.26 -10.59
N VAL A 175 -7.67 -5.14 -11.16
CA VAL A 175 -7.73 -6.58 -10.80
C VAL A 175 -6.39 -7.27 -11.04
N ALA A 176 -5.61 -6.81 -12.02
CA ALA A 176 -4.27 -7.31 -12.33
C ALA A 176 -3.37 -6.16 -12.82
N ASP A 177 -2.06 -6.41 -12.89
CA ASP A 177 -1.08 -5.44 -13.39
C ASP A 177 -1.33 -5.15 -14.90
N PRO A 178 -1.56 -3.88 -15.28
CA PRO A 178 -1.82 -3.49 -16.68
C PRO A 178 -0.61 -3.71 -17.62
N ARG A 179 0.58 -3.93 -17.06
CA ARG A 179 1.78 -4.31 -17.83
C ARG A 179 1.75 -5.78 -18.25
N ILE A 180 0.91 -6.60 -17.60
CA ILE A 180 0.77 -8.05 -17.82
C ILE A 180 -0.53 -8.38 -18.54
N VAL A 181 -1.64 -7.79 -18.10
CA VAL A 181 -2.98 -7.97 -18.68
C VAL A 181 -3.37 -6.68 -19.40
N ASP A 182 -3.79 -6.78 -20.66
CA ASP A 182 -4.26 -5.59 -21.40
C ASP A 182 -5.62 -5.15 -20.85
N LYS A 183 -5.71 -3.86 -20.46
CA LYS A 183 -6.93 -3.22 -19.93
C LYS A 183 -7.67 -4.04 -18.88
N PRO A 184 -7.01 -4.36 -17.77
CA PRO A 184 -7.66 -5.13 -16.71
C PRO A 184 -8.81 -4.31 -16.08
N ASP A 185 -9.82 -5.00 -15.58
CA ASP A 185 -10.96 -4.38 -14.92
C ASP A 185 -10.53 -3.60 -13.68
N VAL A 186 -11.30 -2.57 -13.33
CA VAL A 186 -11.17 -1.82 -12.09
C VAL A 186 -11.87 -2.57 -10.96
N ILE A 187 -11.24 -2.66 -9.81
CA ILE A 187 -11.85 -3.16 -8.59
C ILE A 187 -12.80 -2.09 -8.06
N GLU A 188 -14.11 -2.32 -8.11
CA GLU A 188 -15.08 -1.33 -7.62
C GLU A 188 -15.03 -1.15 -6.12
N VAL A 189 -15.00 -2.26 -5.37
CA VAL A 189 -14.98 -2.26 -3.90
C VAL A 189 -14.01 -3.31 -3.38
N ILE A 190 -13.14 -2.90 -2.46
CA ILE A 190 -12.14 -3.75 -1.81
C ILE A 190 -12.16 -3.53 -0.30
N THR A 191 -11.96 -4.58 0.50
CA THR A 191 -11.77 -4.42 1.94
C THR A 191 -10.35 -4.03 2.30
N TYR A 192 -10.16 -3.46 3.50
CA TYR A 192 -8.81 -3.16 4.01
C TYR A 192 -7.91 -4.39 4.08
N ARG A 193 -8.48 -5.57 4.36
CA ARG A 193 -7.70 -6.83 4.41
C ARG A 193 -7.27 -7.27 3.04
N GLU A 194 -8.18 -7.28 2.05
CA GLU A 194 -7.85 -7.62 0.66
C GLU A 194 -6.81 -6.66 0.08
N LEU A 195 -6.94 -5.36 0.36
CA LEU A 195 -5.97 -4.36 -0.07
C LEU A 195 -4.56 -4.64 0.47
N ARG A 196 -4.44 -5.02 1.76
CA ARG A 196 -3.13 -5.37 2.34
C ARG A 196 -2.50 -6.57 1.65
N GLU A 197 -3.28 -7.61 1.35
CA GLU A 197 -2.79 -8.79 0.63
C GLU A 197 -2.26 -8.43 -0.76
N LEU A 198 -3.00 -7.62 -1.53
CA LEU A 198 -2.57 -7.18 -2.86
C LEU A 198 -1.37 -6.22 -2.79
N ALA A 199 -1.36 -5.28 -1.84
CA ALA A 199 -0.28 -4.31 -1.68
C ALA A 199 1.05 -4.97 -1.29
N TYR A 200 1.00 -6.00 -0.44
CA TYR A 200 2.18 -6.77 -0.05
C TYR A 200 2.85 -7.45 -1.25
N MET A 201 2.06 -7.90 -2.21
CA MET A 201 2.52 -8.49 -3.48
C MET A 201 2.79 -7.47 -4.59
N GLY A 202 2.86 -6.16 -4.26
CA GLY A 202 3.32 -5.11 -5.16
C GLY A 202 2.24 -4.30 -5.87
N ALA A 203 0.95 -4.58 -5.64
CA ALA A 203 -0.15 -3.75 -6.13
C ALA A 203 -0.35 -2.52 -5.23
N SER A 204 0.60 -1.58 -5.23
CA SER A 204 0.59 -0.46 -4.28
C SER A 204 0.13 0.84 -4.96
N VAL A 205 -1.01 1.38 -4.52
CA VAL A 205 -1.48 2.73 -4.83
C VAL A 205 -1.52 3.60 -3.56
N LEU A 206 -1.65 2.99 -2.38
CA LEU A 206 -1.78 3.69 -1.11
C LEU A 206 -0.83 3.07 -0.06
N HIS A 207 -0.15 3.91 0.71
CA HIS A 207 0.74 3.47 1.78
C HIS A 207 -0.05 2.96 2.99
N GLU A 208 0.39 1.88 3.63
CA GLU A 208 -0.32 1.24 4.75
C GLU A 208 -0.56 2.21 5.93
N ASP A 209 0.42 3.05 6.26
CA ASP A 209 0.31 4.04 7.34
C ASP A 209 -0.82 5.06 7.09
N ALA A 210 -1.15 5.33 5.81
CA ALA A 210 -2.22 6.24 5.45
C ALA A 210 -3.63 5.68 5.72
N ILE A 211 -3.74 4.37 5.84
CA ILE A 211 -5.03 3.68 6.03
C ILE A 211 -5.43 3.65 7.49
N PHE A 212 -4.47 3.56 8.41
CA PHE A 212 -4.73 3.29 9.82
C PHE A 212 -5.72 4.27 10.50
N PRO A 213 -5.59 5.62 10.36
CA PRO A 213 -6.51 6.55 11.03
C PRO A 213 -7.97 6.44 10.57
N VAL A 214 -8.23 6.25 9.27
CA VAL A 214 -9.60 6.10 8.74
C VAL A 214 -10.15 4.71 8.98
N ARG A 215 -9.32 3.66 8.92
CA ARG A 215 -9.72 2.29 9.24
C ARG A 215 -10.22 2.18 10.68
N SER A 216 -9.49 2.74 11.64
CA SER A 216 -9.89 2.73 13.05
C SER A 216 -11.20 3.48 13.31
N ALA A 217 -11.52 4.47 12.47
CA ALA A 217 -12.75 5.24 12.52
C ALA A 217 -13.89 4.66 11.67
N GLY A 218 -13.66 3.58 10.91
CA GLY A 218 -14.65 2.97 10.02
C GLY A 218 -15.02 3.85 8.81
N ILE A 219 -14.18 4.81 8.45
CA ILE A 219 -14.44 5.76 7.34
C ILE A 219 -13.97 5.13 6.04
N PRO A 220 -14.83 5.00 5.00
CA PRO A 220 -14.43 4.48 3.70
C PRO A 220 -13.48 5.45 2.97
N ILE A 221 -12.55 4.88 2.16
CA ILE A 221 -11.68 5.65 1.27
C ILE A 221 -12.16 5.44 -0.17
N ASN A 222 -12.19 6.49 -0.99
CA ASN A 222 -12.41 6.38 -2.43
C ASN A 222 -11.17 6.85 -3.18
N ILE A 223 -10.55 5.95 -3.96
CA ILE A 223 -9.42 6.29 -4.85
C ILE A 223 -10.01 6.75 -6.17
N ARG A 224 -9.70 7.98 -6.58
CA ARG A 224 -10.29 8.62 -7.76
C ARG A 224 -9.24 9.26 -8.66
N ASN A 225 -9.58 9.38 -9.94
CA ASN A 225 -8.71 9.96 -10.95
C ASN A 225 -9.02 11.45 -11.18
N THR A 226 -8.06 12.33 -10.95
CA THR A 226 -8.18 13.77 -11.22
C THR A 226 -8.36 14.07 -12.71
N ASN A 227 -7.85 13.18 -13.60
CA ASN A 227 -7.93 13.33 -15.03
C ASN A 227 -9.19 12.71 -15.66
N ALA A 228 -9.90 11.87 -14.90
CA ALA A 228 -11.18 11.24 -15.27
C ALA A 228 -12.10 11.29 -14.04
N PRO A 229 -12.59 12.48 -13.64
CA PRO A 229 -13.37 12.66 -12.42
C PRO A 229 -14.76 12.01 -12.47
N GLU A 230 -15.23 11.61 -13.63
CA GLU A 230 -16.45 10.82 -13.85
C GLU A 230 -16.29 9.35 -13.45
N ASP A 231 -15.06 8.80 -13.46
CA ASP A 231 -14.82 7.43 -13.05
C ASP A 231 -15.14 7.26 -11.57
N ALA A 232 -15.86 6.20 -11.22
CA ALA A 232 -16.25 5.91 -9.83
C ALA A 232 -15.03 5.60 -8.95
N GLY A 233 -13.95 5.07 -9.54
CA GLY A 233 -12.75 4.66 -8.83
C GLY A 233 -12.95 3.40 -8.01
N THR A 234 -12.12 3.21 -6.97
CA THR A 234 -12.21 2.07 -6.05
C THR A 234 -12.60 2.53 -4.65
N MET A 235 -13.63 1.90 -4.08
CA MET A 235 -14.00 2.08 -2.67
C MET A 235 -13.25 1.08 -1.79
N ILE A 236 -12.51 1.58 -0.79
CA ILE A 236 -11.89 0.77 0.25
C ILE A 236 -12.75 0.86 1.51
N VAL A 237 -13.19 -0.28 2.01
CA VAL A 237 -14.19 -0.36 3.09
C VAL A 237 -13.74 -1.30 4.21
N SER A 238 -14.42 -1.25 5.35
CA SER A 238 -14.23 -2.21 6.44
C SER A 238 -14.70 -3.62 6.05
N ASP A 239 -14.23 -4.64 6.78
CA ASP A 239 -14.56 -6.05 6.50
C ASP A 239 -16.04 -6.38 6.74
N ASP A 240 -16.72 -5.61 7.55
CA ASP A 240 -18.16 -5.71 7.90
C ASP A 240 -19.06 -4.87 6.99
N TYR A 241 -18.51 -4.24 5.94
CA TYR A 241 -19.28 -3.47 4.97
C TYR A 241 -20.32 -4.35 4.27
N ASN A 242 -21.55 -3.83 4.17
CA ASN A 242 -22.64 -4.54 3.51
C ASN A 242 -22.58 -4.35 1.99
N PHE A 243 -22.03 -5.35 1.31
CA PHE A 243 -21.87 -5.33 -0.15
C PHE A 243 -23.21 -5.54 -0.87
N SER A 244 -23.50 -4.72 -1.89
CA SER A 244 -24.59 -5.02 -2.82
C SER A 244 -24.27 -6.28 -3.65
N ARG A 245 -25.31 -6.96 -4.16
CA ARG A 245 -25.08 -8.13 -5.04
C ARG A 245 -24.30 -7.78 -6.31
N GLU A 246 -24.49 -6.57 -6.82
CA GLU A 246 -23.81 -6.06 -8.03
C GLU A 246 -22.30 -5.82 -7.80
N SER A 247 -21.93 -5.32 -6.61
CA SER A 247 -20.51 -5.13 -6.24
C SER A 247 -19.75 -6.44 -5.96
N LEU A 248 -20.40 -7.59 -6.15
CA LEU A 248 -19.87 -8.94 -5.98
C LEU A 248 -19.81 -9.70 -7.31
N SER A 249 -19.47 -9.02 -8.41
CA SER A 249 -19.48 -9.61 -9.76
C SER A 249 -18.54 -10.82 -9.89
N HIS A 250 -17.36 -10.80 -9.28
CA HIS A 250 -16.36 -11.85 -9.44
C HIS A 250 -16.07 -12.62 -8.15
N THR A 251 -15.60 -13.87 -8.32
CA THR A 251 -15.18 -14.74 -7.20
C THR A 251 -13.90 -14.21 -6.53
N ILE A 252 -12.97 -13.67 -7.33
CA ILE A 252 -11.73 -13.06 -6.85
C ILE A 252 -11.82 -11.53 -6.94
N THR A 253 -11.07 -10.85 -6.06
CA THR A 253 -11.00 -9.38 -6.04
C THR A 253 -9.80 -8.89 -6.84
N GLY A 254 -8.67 -9.59 -6.77
CA GLY A 254 -7.48 -9.20 -7.51
C GLY A 254 -6.38 -10.25 -7.53
N ILE A 255 -5.43 -10.03 -8.42
CA ILE A 255 -4.27 -10.88 -8.64
C ILE A 255 -3.03 -9.98 -8.63
N ALA A 256 -2.08 -10.28 -7.76
CA ALA A 256 -0.81 -9.58 -7.70
C ALA A 256 0.36 -10.57 -7.69
N GLY A 257 1.52 -10.16 -8.18
CA GLY A 257 2.69 -11.03 -8.19
C GLY A 257 3.98 -10.24 -8.08
N LYS A 258 4.96 -10.82 -7.40
CA LYS A 258 6.26 -10.22 -7.14
C LYS A 258 7.37 -11.23 -7.39
N LYS A 259 8.43 -10.78 -8.05
CA LYS A 259 9.67 -11.52 -8.30
C LYS A 259 10.70 -11.25 -7.22
N GLY A 260 11.82 -11.97 -7.25
CA GLY A 260 12.98 -11.73 -6.39
C GLY A 260 12.95 -12.53 -5.10
N PHE A 261 12.45 -13.76 -5.17
CA PHE A 261 12.47 -14.69 -4.04
C PHE A 261 13.36 -15.91 -4.32
N SER A 262 13.89 -16.46 -3.23
CA SER A 262 14.60 -17.72 -3.19
C SER A 262 13.96 -18.60 -2.13
N THR A 263 14.03 -19.91 -2.31
CA THR A 263 13.55 -20.89 -1.34
C THR A 263 14.72 -21.71 -0.81
N ILE A 264 14.90 -21.73 0.51
CA ILE A 264 15.83 -22.65 1.19
C ILE A 264 15.05 -23.93 1.45
N ASN A 265 15.45 -25.03 0.84
CA ASN A 265 14.88 -26.35 1.04
C ASN A 265 15.74 -27.13 2.03
N ILE A 266 15.13 -27.58 3.12
CA ILE A 266 15.75 -28.36 4.20
C ILE A 266 15.07 -29.73 4.20
N GLU A 267 15.85 -30.80 4.03
CA GLU A 267 15.36 -32.18 4.18
C GLU A 267 16.07 -32.85 5.35
N LYS A 268 15.32 -33.48 6.21
CA LYS A 268 15.85 -34.24 7.35
C LYS A 268 14.91 -35.36 7.73
N ALA A 269 15.41 -36.57 7.70
CA ALA A 269 14.66 -37.77 8.12
C ALA A 269 14.16 -37.58 9.58
N MET A 270 12.88 -37.89 9.79
CA MET A 270 12.20 -37.78 11.08
C MET A 270 12.18 -36.36 11.67
N MET A 271 12.24 -35.34 10.84
CA MET A 271 12.22 -33.92 11.23
C MET A 271 11.01 -33.60 12.15
N ASN A 272 9.84 -34.18 11.86
CA ASN A 272 8.63 -33.96 12.63
C ASN A 272 8.70 -34.50 14.08
N ASN A 273 9.61 -35.43 14.38
CA ASN A 273 9.85 -35.96 15.73
C ASN A 273 10.84 -35.11 16.52
N GLU A 274 11.53 -34.18 15.90
CA GLU A 274 12.49 -33.30 16.56
C GLU A 274 11.79 -32.08 17.13
N ALA A 275 11.53 -32.08 18.43
CA ALA A 275 10.94 -30.95 19.12
C ALA A 275 11.80 -29.68 18.96
N GLY A 276 11.16 -28.60 18.53
CA GLY A 276 11.83 -27.29 18.35
C GLY A 276 12.65 -27.17 17.06
N PHE A 277 12.51 -28.07 16.09
CA PHE A 277 13.23 -27.96 14.80
C PHE A 277 12.99 -26.60 14.13
N GLY A 278 11.74 -26.20 13.94
CA GLY A 278 11.40 -24.88 13.36
C GLY A 278 11.95 -23.73 14.17
N MET A 279 11.99 -23.80 15.50
CA MET A 279 12.61 -22.77 16.35
C MET A 279 14.11 -22.61 16.05
N LYS A 280 14.84 -23.71 15.86
CA LYS A 280 16.27 -23.66 15.53
C LYS A 280 16.49 -22.99 14.17
N VAL A 281 15.65 -23.34 13.18
CA VAL A 281 15.69 -22.73 11.84
C VAL A 281 15.40 -21.24 11.92
N LEU A 282 14.32 -20.84 12.58
CA LEU A 282 13.92 -19.43 12.74
C LEU A 282 14.98 -18.64 13.52
N LYS A 283 15.66 -19.26 14.51
CA LYS A 283 16.76 -18.62 15.21
C LYS A 283 17.92 -18.29 14.27
N VAL A 284 18.28 -19.20 13.37
CA VAL A 284 19.32 -18.94 12.37
C VAL A 284 18.93 -17.76 11.47
N LEU A 285 17.68 -17.69 11.00
CA LEU A 285 17.21 -16.55 10.24
C LEU A 285 17.31 -15.24 11.04
N TYR A 286 16.82 -15.25 12.28
CA TYR A 286 16.88 -14.10 13.18
C TYR A 286 18.31 -13.60 13.42
N ASP A 287 19.24 -14.52 13.73
CA ASP A 287 20.65 -14.21 14.03
C ASP A 287 21.37 -13.63 12.78
N ASN A 288 20.82 -13.86 11.57
CA ASN A 288 21.30 -13.33 10.30
C ASN A 288 20.48 -12.15 9.76
N GLY A 289 19.53 -11.62 10.53
CA GLY A 289 18.72 -10.48 10.15
C GLY A 289 17.74 -10.75 9.00
N LEU A 290 17.36 -12.02 8.76
CA LEU A 290 16.44 -12.43 7.72
C LEU A 290 15.02 -12.60 8.24
N SER A 291 14.05 -12.12 7.47
CA SER A 291 12.63 -12.45 7.60
C SER A 291 12.22 -13.37 6.46
N PHE A 292 11.29 -14.28 6.73
CA PHE A 292 10.70 -15.16 5.72
C PHE A 292 9.34 -14.62 5.27
N GLU A 293 8.94 -15.01 4.06
CA GLU A 293 7.60 -14.75 3.51
C GLU A 293 6.66 -15.93 3.81
N HIS A 294 7.10 -17.14 3.47
CA HIS A 294 6.35 -18.38 3.67
C HIS A 294 7.27 -19.50 4.15
N MET A 295 6.73 -20.42 4.94
CA MET A 295 7.48 -21.53 5.50
C MET A 295 6.64 -22.83 5.51
N PRO A 296 6.28 -23.37 4.34
CA PRO A 296 5.60 -24.66 4.29
C PRO A 296 6.51 -25.77 4.83
N SER A 297 5.91 -26.65 5.63
CA SER A 297 6.63 -27.78 6.25
C SER A 297 5.87 -29.09 6.05
N GLY A 298 6.61 -30.14 5.71
CA GLY A 298 6.14 -31.52 5.61
C GLY A 298 6.57 -32.36 6.80
N ILE A 299 6.62 -33.68 6.61
CA ILE A 299 7.08 -34.63 7.64
C ILE A 299 8.61 -34.54 7.79
N ASP A 300 9.31 -34.60 6.65
CA ASP A 300 10.78 -34.65 6.58
C ASP A 300 11.37 -33.43 5.84
N THR A 301 10.54 -32.46 5.48
CA THR A 301 10.95 -31.31 4.67
C THR A 301 10.43 -29.98 5.25
N MET A 302 11.22 -28.93 5.12
CA MET A 302 10.84 -27.55 5.40
C MET A 302 11.39 -26.66 4.32
N SER A 303 10.51 -25.86 3.70
CA SER A 303 10.90 -24.88 2.70
C SER A 303 10.71 -23.46 3.26
N ILE A 304 11.70 -22.59 3.05
CA ILE A 304 11.63 -21.21 3.55
C ILE A 304 11.81 -20.29 2.37
N THR A 305 10.75 -19.58 2.01
CA THR A 305 10.77 -18.59 0.94
C THR A 305 11.06 -17.21 1.53
N LEU A 306 12.03 -16.51 0.98
CA LEU A 306 12.48 -15.20 1.44
C LEU A 306 13.06 -14.36 0.29
N SER A 307 13.29 -13.06 0.54
CA SER A 307 13.86 -12.14 -0.45
C SER A 307 15.26 -12.58 -0.87
N THR A 308 15.47 -12.78 -2.17
CA THR A 308 16.78 -13.09 -2.75
C THR A 308 17.84 -12.05 -2.40
N GLU A 309 17.51 -10.76 -2.54
CA GLU A 309 18.42 -9.64 -2.24
C GLU A 309 18.94 -9.69 -0.80
N LYS A 310 18.07 -9.97 0.16
CA LYS A 310 18.44 -10.07 1.58
C LYS A 310 19.25 -11.33 1.86
N LEU A 311 18.89 -12.44 1.22
CA LEU A 311 19.59 -13.72 1.37
C LEU A 311 21.01 -13.64 0.81
N ASP A 312 21.21 -13.04 -0.35
CA ASP A 312 22.50 -12.96 -1.03
C ASP A 312 23.58 -12.29 -0.18
N ALA A 313 23.21 -11.31 0.63
CA ALA A 313 24.13 -10.62 1.54
C ALA A 313 24.75 -11.56 2.59
N VAL A 314 24.10 -12.68 2.92
CA VAL A 314 24.49 -13.60 4.02
C VAL A 314 24.37 -15.08 3.65
N ARG A 315 24.22 -15.41 2.37
CA ARG A 315 23.89 -16.75 1.83
C ARG A 315 24.74 -17.87 2.42
N ASP A 316 26.06 -17.80 2.29
CA ASP A 316 26.97 -18.84 2.71
C ASP A 316 26.96 -19.02 4.24
N LYS A 317 26.84 -17.91 4.96
CA LYS A 317 26.75 -17.92 6.43
C LYS A 317 25.47 -18.62 6.89
N VAL A 318 24.33 -18.29 6.29
CA VAL A 318 23.05 -18.92 6.64
C VAL A 318 23.08 -20.41 6.37
N LEU A 319 23.62 -20.86 5.23
CA LEU A 319 23.76 -22.29 4.92
C LEU A 319 24.65 -23.02 5.93
N ALA A 320 25.79 -22.41 6.32
CA ALA A 320 26.67 -22.97 7.35
C ALA A 320 26.00 -23.05 8.72
N ASP A 321 25.30 -22.00 9.12
CA ASP A 321 24.58 -21.93 10.40
C ASP A 321 23.42 -22.94 10.45
N LEU A 322 22.68 -23.12 9.35
CA LEU A 322 21.62 -24.13 9.24
C LEU A 322 22.19 -25.55 9.35
N ARG A 323 23.28 -25.87 8.61
CA ARG A 323 23.96 -27.18 8.74
C ARG A 323 24.35 -27.48 10.18
N LYS A 324 24.88 -26.47 10.89
CA LYS A 324 25.26 -26.62 12.30
C LYS A 324 24.05 -26.76 13.24
N ALA A 325 22.99 -25.99 13.01
CA ALA A 325 21.85 -25.90 13.93
C ALA A 325 20.92 -27.11 13.85
N VAL A 326 20.70 -27.65 12.64
CA VAL A 326 19.69 -28.71 12.42
C VAL A 326 20.25 -29.98 11.77
N ALA A 327 21.51 -30.00 11.34
CA ALA A 327 22.19 -31.14 10.70
C ALA A 327 21.27 -31.83 9.63
N PRO A 328 20.89 -31.11 8.55
CA PRO A 328 19.99 -31.62 7.53
C PRO A 328 20.67 -32.70 6.69
N ASP A 329 19.90 -33.66 6.16
CA ASP A 329 20.39 -34.64 5.20
C ASP A 329 20.65 -33.98 3.84
N HIS A 330 19.73 -33.06 3.43
CA HIS A 330 19.90 -32.25 2.25
C HIS A 330 19.56 -30.77 2.53
N LEU A 331 20.33 -29.86 1.96
CA LEU A 331 20.14 -28.42 2.10
C LEU A 331 20.55 -27.72 0.80
N GLU A 332 19.58 -27.12 0.14
CA GLU A 332 19.78 -26.40 -1.11
C GLU A 332 19.02 -25.08 -1.13
N ILE A 333 19.40 -24.19 -2.04
CA ILE A 333 18.67 -22.96 -2.35
C ILE A 333 18.23 -23.02 -3.80
N GLU A 334 16.94 -22.76 -3.99
CA GLU A 334 16.34 -22.55 -5.30
C GLU A 334 16.06 -21.08 -5.51
N ASP A 335 16.70 -20.47 -6.50
CA ASP A 335 16.53 -19.05 -6.87
C ASP A 335 15.48 -18.89 -8.00
N GLY A 336 15.16 -17.62 -8.33
CA GLY A 336 14.26 -17.31 -9.44
C GLY A 336 12.80 -17.66 -9.17
N ILE A 337 12.38 -17.55 -7.92
CA ILE A 337 11.00 -17.74 -7.50
C ILE A 337 10.24 -16.44 -7.57
N ALA A 338 9.03 -16.49 -8.12
CA ALA A 338 8.03 -15.45 -7.98
C ALA A 338 6.86 -15.93 -7.13
N LEU A 339 6.34 -15.05 -6.29
CA LEU A 339 5.13 -15.28 -5.53
C LEU A 339 3.96 -14.58 -6.20
N LEU A 340 2.86 -15.31 -6.36
CA LEU A 340 1.60 -14.87 -6.92
C LEU A 340 0.52 -15.00 -5.85
N ALA A 341 -0.21 -13.90 -5.58
CA ALA A 341 -1.38 -13.90 -4.71
C ALA A 341 -2.66 -13.78 -5.54
N VAL A 342 -3.59 -14.69 -5.32
CA VAL A 342 -4.99 -14.56 -5.74
C VAL A 342 -5.80 -14.21 -4.51
N VAL A 343 -6.43 -13.04 -4.52
CA VAL A 343 -7.11 -12.47 -3.35
C VAL A 343 -8.59 -12.33 -3.63
N GLY A 344 -9.44 -12.69 -2.67
CA GLY A 344 -10.88 -12.47 -2.78
C GLY A 344 -11.67 -13.01 -1.60
N ARG A 345 -12.47 -12.15 -0.96
CA ARG A 345 -13.35 -12.52 0.16
C ARG A 345 -14.40 -13.57 -0.18
N ARG A 346 -14.81 -13.65 -1.45
CA ARG A 346 -15.79 -14.66 -1.91
C ARG A 346 -15.19 -16.05 -2.06
N MET A 347 -13.86 -16.17 -2.13
CA MET A 347 -13.17 -17.45 -2.27
C MET A 347 -13.55 -18.40 -1.13
N LYS A 348 -13.65 -17.88 0.11
CA LYS A 348 -14.02 -18.63 1.30
C LYS A 348 -15.34 -19.41 1.15
N ASN A 349 -16.31 -18.84 0.45
CA ASN A 349 -17.66 -19.43 0.33
C ASN A 349 -17.94 -20.00 -1.07
N THR A 350 -16.94 -20.00 -1.98
CA THR A 350 -17.09 -20.48 -3.34
C THR A 350 -16.31 -21.77 -3.54
N ARG A 351 -17.05 -22.90 -3.59
CA ARG A 351 -16.45 -24.21 -3.81
C ARG A 351 -15.77 -24.28 -5.18
N GLY A 352 -14.62 -24.95 -5.23
CA GLY A 352 -13.88 -25.16 -6.47
C GLY A 352 -12.98 -24.00 -6.91
N THR A 353 -12.90 -22.88 -6.16
CA THR A 353 -12.05 -21.74 -6.51
C THR A 353 -10.59 -22.16 -6.69
N VAL A 354 -10.03 -22.87 -5.71
CA VAL A 354 -8.64 -23.35 -5.77
C VAL A 354 -8.42 -24.31 -6.94
N ALA A 355 -9.39 -25.20 -7.21
CA ALA A 355 -9.32 -26.10 -8.36
C ALA A 355 -9.27 -25.33 -9.70
N ARG A 356 -10.07 -24.27 -9.85
CA ARG A 356 -10.05 -23.40 -11.04
C ARG A 356 -8.69 -22.68 -11.20
N ILE A 357 -8.10 -22.17 -10.12
CA ILE A 357 -6.78 -21.54 -10.12
C ILE A 357 -5.75 -22.55 -10.68
N PHE A 358 -5.64 -23.74 -10.11
CA PHE A 358 -4.63 -24.71 -10.53
C PHE A 358 -4.94 -25.33 -11.90
N ALA A 359 -6.21 -25.47 -12.28
CA ALA A 359 -6.58 -25.90 -13.62
C ALA A 359 -6.09 -24.89 -14.68
N SER A 360 -6.23 -23.59 -14.43
CA SER A 360 -5.75 -22.55 -15.35
C SER A 360 -4.23 -22.61 -15.54
N MET A 361 -3.49 -22.85 -14.46
CA MET A 361 -2.03 -23.02 -14.50
C MET A 361 -1.60 -24.31 -15.18
N ALA A 362 -2.29 -25.42 -14.91
CA ALA A 362 -2.03 -26.72 -15.56
C ALA A 362 -2.24 -26.65 -17.09
N HIS A 363 -3.31 -26.00 -17.56
CA HIS A 363 -3.56 -25.78 -18.97
C HIS A 363 -2.45 -24.95 -19.64
N ALA A 364 -1.85 -24.01 -18.89
CA ALA A 364 -0.70 -23.23 -19.35
C ALA A 364 0.66 -23.95 -19.19
N ARG A 365 0.67 -25.19 -18.68
CA ARG A 365 1.86 -25.98 -18.38
C ARG A 365 2.82 -25.29 -17.41
N ILE A 366 2.28 -24.51 -16.47
CA ILE A 366 3.05 -23.82 -15.44
C ILE A 366 3.27 -24.77 -14.27
N ASN A 367 4.53 -24.95 -13.87
CA ASN A 367 4.87 -25.74 -12.69
C ASN A 367 4.68 -24.91 -11.42
N VAL A 368 3.91 -25.47 -10.47
CA VAL A 368 3.70 -24.89 -9.14
C VAL A 368 4.77 -25.40 -8.19
N LYS A 369 5.54 -24.48 -7.62
CA LYS A 369 6.67 -24.79 -6.70
C LYS A 369 6.26 -24.73 -5.23
N MET A 370 5.30 -23.89 -4.89
CA MET A 370 4.81 -23.70 -3.53
C MET A 370 3.33 -23.31 -3.55
N ILE A 371 2.59 -23.73 -2.54
CA ILE A 371 1.20 -23.33 -2.29
C ILE A 371 1.08 -23.01 -0.81
N ASP A 372 0.49 -21.85 -0.51
CA ASP A 372 0.11 -21.47 0.85
C ASP A 372 -1.30 -20.86 0.83
N GLN A 373 -2.15 -21.36 1.72
CA GLN A 373 -3.50 -20.82 1.95
C GLN A 373 -3.75 -20.78 3.44
N GLY A 374 -3.77 -19.56 4.00
CA GLY A 374 -4.05 -19.36 5.42
C GLY A 374 -5.49 -19.71 5.81
N SER A 375 -5.74 -19.85 7.11
CA SER A 375 -7.07 -20.16 7.67
C SER A 375 -8.14 -19.11 7.40
N SER A 376 -7.76 -17.93 6.99
CA SER A 376 -8.68 -16.85 6.57
C SER A 376 -9.37 -17.16 5.23
N GLU A 377 -8.75 -18.00 4.40
CA GLU A 377 -9.16 -18.34 3.02
C GLU A 377 -9.34 -17.08 2.13
N LEU A 378 -8.75 -15.96 2.55
CA LEU A 378 -8.86 -14.68 1.85
C LEU A 378 -7.95 -14.63 0.62
N ASN A 379 -6.84 -15.37 0.67
CA ASN A 379 -5.86 -15.45 -0.40
C ASN A 379 -5.41 -16.89 -0.65
N VAL A 380 -4.86 -17.12 -1.83
CA VAL A 380 -4.04 -18.28 -2.18
C VAL A 380 -2.72 -17.75 -2.71
N ILE A 381 -1.62 -18.07 -2.06
CA ILE A 381 -0.27 -17.72 -2.47
C ILE A 381 0.36 -18.89 -3.21
N ILE A 382 0.94 -18.61 -4.35
CA ILE A 382 1.49 -19.63 -5.26
C ILE A 382 2.90 -19.23 -5.64
N GLY A 383 3.86 -20.11 -5.41
CA GLY A 383 5.22 -19.97 -5.90
C GLY A 383 5.35 -20.57 -7.30
N VAL A 384 5.92 -19.80 -8.23
CA VAL A 384 6.21 -20.23 -9.61
C VAL A 384 7.61 -19.76 -10.02
N SER A 385 8.10 -20.22 -11.17
CA SER A 385 9.28 -19.61 -11.78
C SER A 385 8.99 -18.14 -12.15
N GLU A 386 9.98 -17.25 -11.99
CA GLU A 386 9.84 -15.84 -12.37
C GLU A 386 9.44 -15.62 -13.82
N ASN A 387 9.86 -16.54 -14.71
CA ASN A 387 9.52 -16.49 -16.13
C ASN A 387 8.04 -16.81 -16.37
N ASP A 388 7.44 -17.64 -15.54
CA ASP A 388 6.06 -18.08 -15.67
C ASP A 388 5.05 -17.10 -15.05
N LEU A 389 5.51 -16.17 -14.19
CA LEU A 389 4.64 -15.26 -13.46
C LEU A 389 3.66 -14.48 -14.37
N PRO A 390 4.11 -13.85 -15.49
CA PRO A 390 3.18 -13.09 -16.33
C PRO A 390 2.08 -13.97 -16.94
N GLU A 391 2.43 -15.18 -17.39
CA GLU A 391 1.47 -16.10 -17.98
C GLU A 391 0.50 -16.66 -16.91
N ALA A 392 0.98 -16.96 -15.72
CA ALA A 392 0.14 -17.36 -14.60
C ALA A 392 -0.93 -16.31 -14.27
N ILE A 393 -0.54 -15.05 -14.19
CA ILE A 393 -1.47 -13.93 -13.95
C ILE A 393 -2.52 -13.85 -15.05
N ARG A 394 -2.13 -13.91 -16.35
CA ARG A 394 -3.07 -13.85 -17.48
C ARG A 394 -4.09 -14.99 -17.43
N ARG A 395 -3.64 -16.22 -17.19
CA ARG A 395 -4.52 -17.40 -17.18
C ARG A 395 -5.52 -17.39 -16.04
N ILE A 396 -5.08 -16.96 -14.87
CA ILE A 396 -5.99 -16.80 -13.73
C ILE A 396 -6.98 -15.65 -13.99
N TYR A 397 -6.51 -14.54 -14.54
CA TYR A 397 -7.39 -13.44 -14.93
C TYR A 397 -8.46 -13.89 -15.93
N ASP A 398 -8.08 -14.58 -16.99
CA ASP A 398 -9.02 -15.10 -18.00
C ASP A 398 -10.04 -16.07 -17.38
N MET A 399 -9.60 -16.93 -16.46
CA MET A 399 -10.46 -17.91 -15.80
C MET A 399 -11.51 -17.29 -14.89
N PHE A 400 -11.21 -16.18 -14.22
CA PHE A 400 -12.10 -15.62 -13.20
C PHE A 400 -12.80 -14.32 -13.64
N ILE A 401 -12.24 -13.58 -14.56
CA ILE A 401 -12.79 -12.29 -14.99
C ILE A 401 -13.46 -12.43 -16.35
N ASN A 402 -12.75 -12.93 -17.36
CA ASN A 402 -13.29 -12.99 -18.71
C ASN A 402 -14.36 -14.09 -18.85
N SER A 403 -14.18 -15.25 -18.21
CA SER A 403 -15.18 -16.34 -18.29
C SER A 403 -16.40 -16.14 -17.37
N GLU A 404 -16.33 -15.31 -16.37
CA GLU A 404 -17.49 -14.97 -15.51
C GLU A 404 -18.36 -13.84 -16.11
N LYS A 405 -17.89 -13.18 -17.17
CA LYS A 405 -18.67 -12.21 -17.96
C LYS A 405 -19.52 -12.86 -19.07
N GLN A 406 -19.25 -14.11 -19.41
CA GLN A 406 -20.00 -14.91 -20.38
C GLN A 406 -21.13 -15.69 -19.69
#